data_3b42df52371cf509599fb6db4d8b4815
#
_entry.id   3b42df52371cf509599fb6db4d8b4815
#
_cell.length_a   1.000
_cell.length_b   1.000
_cell.length_c   1.000
_cell.angle_alpha   90.00
_cell.angle_beta   90.00
_cell.angle_gamma   90.00
#
_symmetry.space_group_name_H-M   'P 1'
#
loop_
_entity.id
_entity.type
_entity.pdbx_description
1 polymer ?
#
loop_
_entity_poly.entity_id
_entity_poly.type
_entity_poly.pdbx_seq_one_letter_code
_entity_poly.pdbx_strand_id
1 'polypeptide(L)'
;MSGPLDGITVLALEQAIAAPLCTRHLADLGARVIKVEQPGTGDSTRHYDRTVRGLAAHFVWLNHGKQSAALDLTAPADHDLLHDLLERADVIVSNLAPGALDRLGLGVDDLAQRYPRLIIVDISGYGRGGPLDHKRAYDLLIQAEAGSCTITGLPGQPAKPGIPIADIGTALYAYSAILAALYERERTGRGAVIPIAMLDVVAEMMGFALNQVIHGGVEPEPVGMGSPMVAPYGAYPTADGLTVVLGTTSDREWRRLATDLLHRPDLAADPRYAHNAD
;
A
#
# COMPACT_ATOMS: atom_id res chain seq x y z
N MET A 1 -16.97 15.01 -16.68
CA MET A 1 -15.72 15.79 -16.76
C MET A 1 -14.62 14.78 -17.10
N SER A 2 -13.81 15.07 -18.12
CA SER A 2 -12.66 14.22 -18.44
C SER A 2 -11.64 14.33 -17.33
N GLY A 3 -11.12 13.19 -16.86
CA GLY A 3 -10.05 13.14 -15.86
C GLY A 3 -8.66 13.19 -16.52
N PRO A 4 -7.58 13.35 -15.74
CA PRO A 4 -6.22 13.40 -16.29
C PRO A 4 -5.78 12.09 -16.96
N LEU A 5 -6.45 10.97 -16.70
CA LEU A 5 -6.21 9.68 -17.35
C LEU A 5 -7.34 9.28 -18.33
N ASP A 6 -8.12 10.24 -18.81
CA ASP A 6 -9.13 9.97 -19.86
C ASP A 6 -8.43 9.42 -21.11
N GLY A 7 -8.97 8.33 -21.68
CA GLY A 7 -8.37 7.59 -22.79
C GLY A 7 -7.40 6.48 -22.39
N ILE A 8 -6.98 6.39 -21.14
CA ILE A 8 -6.15 5.28 -20.62
C ILE A 8 -7.03 4.08 -20.27
N THR A 9 -6.67 2.90 -20.76
CA THR A 9 -7.34 1.64 -20.45
C THR A 9 -6.44 0.75 -19.59
N VAL A 10 -6.97 0.33 -18.45
CA VAL A 10 -6.29 -0.54 -17.47
C VAL A 10 -6.98 -1.89 -17.43
N LEU A 11 -6.25 -2.96 -17.65
CA LEU A 11 -6.69 -4.33 -17.45
C LEU A 11 -6.20 -4.81 -16.09
N ALA A 12 -7.12 -5.29 -15.23
CA ALA A 12 -6.82 -5.61 -13.86
C ALA A 12 -7.12 -7.08 -13.55
N LEU A 13 -6.05 -7.88 -13.39
CA LEU A 13 -6.09 -9.27 -12.92
C LEU A 13 -5.78 -9.28 -11.43
N GLU A 14 -6.76 -8.88 -10.64
CA GLU A 14 -6.52 -8.45 -9.27
C GLU A 14 -7.50 -9.05 -8.27
N GLN A 15 -7.05 -9.19 -7.03
CA GLN A 15 -7.87 -9.62 -5.91
C GLN A 15 -7.48 -8.90 -4.61
N ALA A 16 -8.34 -8.97 -3.61
CA ALA A 16 -8.15 -8.43 -2.27
C ALA A 16 -7.99 -6.90 -2.26
N ILE A 17 -6.82 -6.35 -1.86
CA ILE A 17 -6.70 -4.93 -1.53
C ILE A 17 -5.63 -4.22 -2.38
N ALA A 18 -4.39 -4.69 -2.40
CA ALA A 18 -3.26 -3.94 -2.94
C ALA A 18 -3.47 -3.50 -4.41
N ALA A 19 -3.65 -4.43 -5.32
CA ALA A 19 -3.90 -4.11 -6.72
C ALA A 19 -5.26 -3.42 -6.94
N PRO A 20 -6.38 -3.89 -6.32
CA PRO A 20 -7.66 -3.21 -6.45
C PRO A 20 -7.67 -1.75 -5.99
N LEU A 21 -6.93 -1.39 -4.94
CA LEU A 21 -6.81 -0.01 -4.50
C LEU A 21 -6.00 0.84 -5.50
N CYS A 22 -4.93 0.29 -6.04
CA CYS A 22 -4.14 0.94 -7.08
C CYS A 22 -5.00 1.28 -8.29
N THR A 23 -5.71 0.29 -8.84
CA THR A 23 -6.52 0.47 -10.05
C THR A 23 -7.77 1.33 -9.80
N ARG A 24 -8.31 1.34 -8.57
CA ARG A 24 -9.37 2.27 -8.17
C ARG A 24 -8.87 3.72 -8.23
N HIS A 25 -7.65 4.02 -7.75
CA HIS A 25 -7.08 5.36 -7.88
C HIS A 25 -6.91 5.79 -9.34
N LEU A 26 -6.56 4.86 -10.23
CA LEU A 26 -6.52 5.17 -11.67
C LEU A 26 -7.91 5.46 -12.24
N ALA A 27 -8.93 4.69 -11.82
CA ALA A 27 -10.32 4.95 -12.20
C ALA A 27 -10.83 6.32 -11.70
N ASP A 28 -10.46 6.72 -10.48
CA ASP A 28 -10.80 8.03 -9.91
C ASP A 28 -10.20 9.19 -10.73
N LEU A 29 -9.09 8.95 -11.42
CA LEU A 29 -8.47 9.91 -12.35
C LEU A 29 -9.02 9.84 -13.79
N GLY A 30 -10.03 9.01 -14.05
CA GLY A 30 -10.71 8.91 -15.35
C GLY A 30 -10.23 7.76 -16.25
N ALA A 31 -9.29 6.91 -15.80
CA ALA A 31 -8.92 5.72 -16.55
C ALA A 31 -10.09 4.73 -16.64
N ARG A 32 -10.24 4.09 -17.78
CA ARG A 32 -11.15 2.96 -17.95
C ARG A 32 -10.52 1.71 -17.35
N VAL A 33 -10.99 1.27 -16.19
CA VAL A 33 -10.48 0.05 -15.54
C VAL A 33 -11.43 -1.10 -15.79
N ILE A 34 -10.90 -2.18 -16.39
CA ILE A 34 -11.60 -3.44 -16.63
C ILE A 34 -11.01 -4.49 -15.68
N LYS A 35 -11.77 -4.82 -14.64
CA LYS A 35 -11.43 -5.87 -13.67
C LYS A 35 -11.86 -7.22 -14.23
N VAL A 36 -10.90 -8.11 -14.44
CA VAL A 36 -11.16 -9.50 -14.84
C VAL A 36 -11.42 -10.33 -13.59
N GLU A 37 -12.54 -11.00 -13.56
CA GLU A 37 -12.99 -11.80 -12.42
C GLU A 37 -13.36 -13.21 -12.86
N GLN A 38 -13.12 -14.19 -11.99
CA GLN A 38 -13.56 -15.56 -12.25
C GLN A 38 -15.10 -15.64 -12.28
N PRO A 39 -15.71 -16.29 -13.28
CA PRO A 39 -17.15 -16.45 -13.33
C PRO A 39 -17.72 -17.11 -12.08
N GLY A 40 -18.83 -16.61 -11.60
CA GLY A 40 -19.58 -17.12 -10.45
C GLY A 40 -19.04 -16.72 -9.07
N THR A 41 -17.74 -16.70 -8.86
CA THR A 41 -17.13 -16.37 -7.56
C THR A 41 -16.65 -14.93 -7.44
N GLY A 42 -16.06 -14.40 -8.51
CA GLY A 42 -15.50 -13.04 -8.53
C GLY A 42 -14.31 -12.86 -7.57
N ASP A 43 -14.10 -11.62 -7.14
CA ASP A 43 -13.11 -11.27 -6.13
C ASP A 43 -13.55 -11.74 -4.73
N SER A 44 -12.62 -12.30 -3.95
CA SER A 44 -12.87 -12.79 -2.59
C SER A 44 -13.47 -11.73 -1.66
N THR A 45 -13.13 -10.46 -1.86
CA THR A 45 -13.67 -9.33 -1.06
C THR A 45 -15.16 -9.12 -1.23
N ARG A 46 -15.78 -9.65 -2.29
CA ARG A 46 -17.25 -9.65 -2.44
C ARG A 46 -17.98 -10.38 -1.32
N HIS A 47 -17.27 -11.31 -0.65
CA HIS A 47 -17.84 -12.22 0.34
C HIS A 47 -17.41 -11.92 1.79
N TYR A 48 -16.65 -10.84 2.04
CA TYR A 48 -16.15 -10.53 3.38
C TYR A 48 -17.25 -10.10 4.36
N ASP A 49 -18.25 -9.37 3.89
CA ASP A 49 -19.40 -8.91 4.67
C ASP A 49 -20.57 -8.51 3.74
N ARG A 50 -21.64 -7.96 4.33
CA ARG A 50 -22.82 -7.45 3.59
C ARG A 50 -23.26 -6.07 4.08
N THR A 51 -22.34 -5.29 4.62
CA THR A 51 -22.61 -4.07 5.37
C THR A 51 -23.15 -2.93 4.49
N VAL A 52 -22.67 -2.82 3.25
CA VAL A 52 -23.03 -1.72 2.35
C VAL A 52 -24.16 -2.15 1.41
N ARG A 53 -25.40 -2.03 1.88
CA ARG A 53 -26.62 -2.38 1.10
C ARG A 53 -26.58 -3.79 0.49
N GLY A 54 -26.05 -4.76 1.26
CA GLY A 54 -25.92 -6.16 0.83
C GLY A 54 -24.61 -6.47 0.10
N LEU A 55 -23.73 -5.48 -0.11
CA LEU A 55 -22.39 -5.65 -0.65
C LEU A 55 -21.34 -5.56 0.47
N ALA A 56 -20.19 -6.16 0.25
CA ALA A 56 -19.07 -6.10 1.17
C ALA A 56 -18.41 -4.70 1.15
N ALA A 57 -18.12 -4.16 2.34
CA ALA A 57 -17.54 -2.83 2.50
C ALA A 57 -16.18 -2.69 1.78
N HIS A 58 -15.31 -3.70 1.90
CA HIS A 58 -14.03 -3.74 1.18
C HIS A 58 -14.22 -3.72 -0.33
N PHE A 59 -15.14 -4.53 -0.85
CA PHE A 59 -15.38 -4.58 -2.30
C PHE A 59 -15.87 -3.24 -2.84
N VAL A 60 -16.81 -2.58 -2.17
CA VAL A 60 -17.32 -1.26 -2.58
C VAL A 60 -16.21 -0.20 -2.53
N TRP A 61 -15.42 -0.19 -1.45
CA TRP A 61 -14.31 0.75 -1.29
C TRP A 61 -13.28 0.62 -2.41
N LEU A 62 -12.94 -0.62 -2.81
CA LEU A 62 -11.81 -0.91 -3.69
C LEU A 62 -12.18 -0.94 -5.18
N ASN A 63 -13.47 -1.00 -5.53
CA ASN A 63 -13.86 -1.31 -6.91
C ASN A 63 -14.88 -0.35 -7.53
N HIS A 64 -15.24 0.72 -6.85
CA HIS A 64 -16.10 1.72 -7.50
C HIS A 64 -15.40 2.34 -8.71
N GLY A 65 -16.19 2.69 -9.73
CA GLY A 65 -15.68 3.26 -10.97
C GLY A 65 -15.11 2.25 -11.97
N LYS A 66 -15.00 0.96 -11.61
CA LYS A 66 -14.47 -0.09 -12.50
C LYS A 66 -15.61 -0.80 -13.27
N GLN A 67 -15.25 -1.35 -14.42
CA GLN A 67 -16.04 -2.33 -15.15
C GLN A 67 -15.58 -3.75 -14.74
N SER A 68 -16.51 -4.70 -14.63
CA SER A 68 -16.19 -6.11 -14.37
C SER A 68 -16.39 -6.94 -15.65
N ALA A 69 -15.42 -7.77 -15.97
CA ALA A 69 -15.48 -8.78 -17.02
C ALA A 69 -15.32 -10.16 -16.38
N ALA A 70 -16.35 -10.99 -16.45
CA ALA A 70 -16.30 -12.37 -15.95
C ALA A 70 -15.69 -13.26 -17.02
N LEU A 71 -14.43 -13.68 -16.84
CA LEU A 71 -13.69 -14.52 -17.79
C LEU A 71 -13.09 -15.74 -17.08
N ASP A 72 -13.29 -16.91 -17.64
CA ASP A 72 -12.56 -18.12 -17.29
C ASP A 72 -11.27 -18.18 -18.09
N LEU A 73 -10.17 -17.70 -17.53
CA LEU A 73 -8.88 -17.63 -18.21
C LEU A 73 -8.27 -19.00 -18.53
N THR A 74 -8.91 -20.10 -18.11
CA THR A 74 -8.54 -21.48 -18.52
C THR A 74 -9.28 -21.92 -19.78
N ALA A 75 -10.36 -21.21 -20.15
CA ALA A 75 -11.12 -21.48 -21.37
C ALA A 75 -10.48 -20.75 -22.58
N PRO A 76 -10.21 -21.44 -23.70
CA PRO A 76 -9.54 -20.82 -24.84
C PRO A 76 -10.21 -19.55 -25.36
N ALA A 77 -11.54 -19.55 -25.48
CA ALA A 77 -12.28 -18.39 -26.00
C ALA A 77 -12.15 -17.15 -25.10
N ASP A 78 -12.18 -17.33 -23.76
CA ASP A 78 -12.02 -16.24 -22.82
C ASP A 78 -10.55 -15.76 -22.75
N HIS A 79 -9.61 -16.68 -22.96
CA HIS A 79 -8.19 -16.36 -23.07
C HIS A 79 -7.90 -15.54 -24.34
N ASP A 80 -8.50 -15.88 -25.47
CA ASP A 80 -8.39 -15.11 -26.71
C ASP A 80 -9.00 -13.70 -26.52
N LEU A 81 -10.15 -13.60 -25.88
CA LEU A 81 -10.77 -12.31 -25.55
C LEU A 81 -9.88 -11.45 -24.63
N LEU A 82 -9.18 -12.08 -23.68
CA LEU A 82 -8.21 -11.37 -22.84
C LEU A 82 -7.08 -10.77 -23.67
N HIS A 83 -6.56 -11.50 -24.66
CA HIS A 83 -5.54 -10.98 -25.58
C HIS A 83 -6.06 -9.82 -26.44
N ASP A 84 -7.31 -9.87 -26.90
CA ASP A 84 -7.95 -8.76 -27.62
C ASP A 84 -8.08 -7.50 -26.71
N LEU A 85 -8.30 -7.69 -25.42
CA LEU A 85 -8.30 -6.60 -24.45
C LEU A 85 -6.89 -6.05 -24.21
N LEU A 86 -5.87 -6.91 -24.14
CA LEU A 86 -4.46 -6.53 -23.97
C LEU A 86 -3.94 -5.69 -25.13
N GLU A 87 -4.35 -5.99 -26.37
CA GLU A 87 -3.98 -5.17 -27.54
C GLU A 87 -4.42 -3.72 -27.44
N ARG A 88 -5.46 -3.45 -26.65
CA ARG A 88 -6.06 -2.11 -26.45
C ARG A 88 -5.76 -1.52 -25.08
N ALA A 89 -5.11 -2.28 -24.22
CA ALA A 89 -4.77 -1.83 -22.88
C ALA A 89 -3.48 -1.00 -22.87
N ASP A 90 -3.45 0.00 -22.03
CA ASP A 90 -2.28 0.81 -21.72
C ASP A 90 -1.48 0.23 -20.55
N VAL A 91 -2.19 -0.35 -19.60
CA VAL A 91 -1.64 -0.89 -18.36
C VAL A 91 -2.30 -2.23 -18.05
N ILE A 92 -1.51 -3.19 -17.62
CA ILE A 92 -1.99 -4.38 -16.91
C ILE A 92 -1.47 -4.37 -15.49
N VAL A 93 -2.35 -4.63 -14.52
CA VAL A 93 -1.99 -4.77 -13.10
C VAL A 93 -2.38 -6.15 -12.61
N SER A 94 -1.45 -6.86 -11.99
CA SER A 94 -1.70 -8.17 -11.41
C SER A 94 -1.14 -8.29 -10.00
N ASN A 95 -1.89 -8.94 -9.11
CA ASN A 95 -1.43 -9.43 -7.81
C ASN A 95 -1.85 -10.89 -7.58
N LEU A 96 -1.90 -11.67 -8.63
CA LEU A 96 -2.21 -13.08 -8.57
C LEU A 96 -1.12 -13.86 -7.81
N ALA A 97 -1.47 -15.06 -7.33
CA ALA A 97 -0.53 -15.92 -6.62
C ALA A 97 0.75 -16.20 -7.45
N PRO A 98 1.90 -16.41 -6.82
CA PRO A 98 3.16 -16.68 -7.52
C PRO A 98 3.03 -17.72 -8.63
N GLY A 99 3.57 -17.43 -9.81
CA GLY A 99 3.53 -18.27 -11.01
C GLY A 99 2.14 -18.40 -11.66
N ALA A 100 1.12 -17.67 -11.20
CA ALA A 100 -0.22 -17.76 -11.80
C ALA A 100 -0.24 -17.14 -13.21
N LEU A 101 0.41 -16.01 -13.43
CA LEU A 101 0.52 -15.40 -14.75
C LEU A 101 1.19 -16.35 -15.74
N ASP A 102 2.29 -17.01 -15.36
CA ASP A 102 3.01 -17.93 -16.24
C ASP A 102 2.13 -19.14 -16.61
N ARG A 103 1.39 -19.70 -15.63
CA ARG A 103 0.44 -20.81 -15.90
C ARG A 103 -0.72 -20.42 -16.81
N LEU A 104 -1.06 -19.15 -16.86
CA LEU A 104 -2.08 -18.60 -17.75
C LEU A 104 -1.51 -18.16 -19.11
N GLY A 105 -0.22 -18.38 -19.39
CA GLY A 105 0.41 -17.91 -20.62
C GLY A 105 0.55 -16.38 -20.71
N LEU A 106 0.52 -15.71 -19.56
CA LEU A 106 0.63 -14.27 -19.42
C LEU A 106 1.94 -13.88 -18.70
N GLY A 107 3.00 -14.63 -18.95
CA GLY A 107 4.31 -14.34 -18.37
C GLY A 107 4.73 -12.89 -18.65
N VAL A 108 5.33 -12.23 -17.66
CA VAL A 108 5.68 -10.81 -17.75
C VAL A 108 6.60 -10.52 -18.94
N ASP A 109 7.57 -11.40 -19.19
CA ASP A 109 8.51 -11.23 -20.30
C ASP A 109 7.83 -11.42 -21.66
N ASP A 110 6.92 -12.40 -21.76
CA ASP A 110 6.13 -12.65 -22.98
C ASP A 110 5.20 -11.47 -23.28
N LEU A 111 4.53 -10.94 -22.25
CA LEU A 111 3.70 -9.74 -22.39
C LEU A 111 4.52 -8.52 -22.84
N ALA A 112 5.70 -8.30 -22.25
CA ALA A 112 6.56 -7.18 -22.61
C ALA A 112 7.08 -7.28 -24.06
N GLN A 113 7.37 -8.50 -24.53
CA GLN A 113 7.80 -8.74 -25.90
C GLN A 113 6.65 -8.55 -26.88
N ARG A 114 5.46 -9.09 -26.56
CA ARG A 114 4.29 -9.07 -27.44
C ARG A 114 3.63 -7.69 -27.52
N TYR A 115 3.62 -6.94 -26.39
CA TYR A 115 2.98 -5.63 -26.27
C TYR A 115 3.98 -4.56 -25.81
N PRO A 116 4.87 -4.08 -26.67
CA PRO A 116 6.01 -3.23 -26.27
C PRO A 116 5.64 -1.86 -25.73
N ARG A 117 4.38 -1.44 -25.84
CA ARG A 117 3.86 -0.20 -25.25
C ARG A 117 3.10 -0.42 -23.94
N LEU A 118 2.81 -1.66 -23.58
CA LEU A 118 2.07 -2.01 -22.38
C LEU A 118 2.91 -1.75 -21.14
N ILE A 119 2.32 -1.12 -20.14
CA ILE A 119 2.89 -1.00 -18.80
C ILE A 119 2.40 -2.20 -17.99
N ILE A 120 3.31 -3.02 -17.52
CA ILE A 120 3.03 -4.28 -16.85
C ILE A 120 3.41 -4.14 -15.38
N VAL A 121 2.42 -4.21 -14.49
CA VAL A 121 2.63 -4.11 -13.04
C VAL A 121 2.36 -5.46 -12.40
N ASP A 122 3.39 -6.03 -11.81
CA ASP A 122 3.33 -7.30 -11.12
C ASP A 122 3.59 -7.13 -9.63
N ILE A 123 2.53 -7.22 -8.84
CA ILE A 123 2.57 -7.08 -7.39
C ILE A 123 2.71 -8.46 -6.77
N SER A 124 3.76 -8.64 -5.98
CA SER A 124 4.05 -9.89 -5.27
C SER A 124 4.36 -9.63 -3.79
N GLY A 125 4.39 -10.68 -2.96
CA GLY A 125 4.75 -10.54 -1.55
C GLY A 125 6.22 -10.22 -1.34
N TYR A 126 7.10 -10.94 -2.04
CA TYR A 126 8.54 -10.99 -1.73
C TYR A 126 9.44 -10.71 -2.94
N GLY A 127 8.86 -10.25 -4.04
CA GLY A 127 9.60 -10.06 -5.29
C GLY A 127 9.80 -11.35 -6.08
N ARG A 128 10.44 -11.24 -7.26
CA ARG A 128 10.75 -12.37 -8.14
C ARG A 128 12.23 -12.75 -8.07
N GLY A 129 12.53 -14.02 -8.28
CA GLY A 129 13.90 -14.54 -8.39
C GLY A 129 14.65 -14.63 -7.06
N GLY A 130 14.01 -14.31 -5.94
CA GLY A 130 14.56 -14.48 -4.60
C GLY A 130 14.16 -15.82 -3.96
N PRO A 131 14.74 -16.16 -2.80
CA PRO A 131 14.44 -17.43 -2.12
C PRO A 131 12.99 -17.54 -1.64
N LEU A 132 12.26 -16.44 -1.55
CA LEU A 132 10.87 -16.37 -1.10
C LEU A 132 9.88 -16.07 -2.22
N ASP A 133 10.29 -16.09 -3.48
CA ASP A 133 9.46 -15.74 -4.64
C ASP A 133 8.18 -16.60 -4.78
N HIS A 134 8.24 -17.85 -4.31
CA HIS A 134 7.13 -18.80 -4.30
C HIS A 134 6.17 -18.63 -3.12
N LYS A 135 6.54 -17.82 -2.12
CA LYS A 135 5.80 -17.69 -0.87
C LYS A 135 4.57 -16.78 -1.07
N ARG A 136 3.42 -17.26 -0.62
CA ARG A 136 2.19 -16.45 -0.57
C ARG A 136 2.30 -15.38 0.51
N ALA A 137 1.77 -14.21 0.24
CA ALA A 137 1.74 -13.09 1.16
C ALA A 137 0.32 -12.60 1.42
N TYR A 138 0.15 -12.04 2.60
CA TYR A 138 -1.01 -11.26 3.02
C TYR A 138 -0.51 -10.10 3.86
N ASP A 139 -1.29 -9.03 3.95
CA ASP A 139 -0.98 -7.81 4.69
C ASP A 139 -0.31 -8.04 6.06
N LEU A 140 -0.95 -8.86 6.92
CA LEU A 140 -0.43 -9.14 8.26
C LEU A 140 0.93 -9.87 8.24
N LEU A 141 1.10 -10.82 7.30
CA LEU A 141 2.35 -11.60 7.23
C LEU A 141 3.52 -10.70 6.81
N ILE A 142 3.29 -9.83 5.84
CA ILE A 142 4.29 -8.85 5.39
C ILE A 142 4.61 -7.85 6.50
N GLN A 143 3.61 -7.33 7.20
CA GLN A 143 3.83 -6.44 8.33
C GLN A 143 4.67 -7.08 9.44
N ALA A 144 4.39 -8.34 9.76
CA ALA A 144 5.13 -9.09 10.78
C ALA A 144 6.59 -9.34 10.35
N GLU A 145 6.82 -9.80 9.12
CA GLU A 145 8.16 -10.08 8.60
C GLU A 145 9.01 -8.82 8.40
N ALA A 146 8.39 -7.70 8.02
CA ALA A 146 9.07 -6.42 7.92
C ALA A 146 9.33 -5.73 9.27
N GLY A 147 8.82 -6.29 10.39
CA GLY A 147 9.02 -5.75 11.72
C GLY A 147 8.08 -4.62 12.13
N SER A 148 7.12 -4.20 11.30
CA SER A 148 6.21 -3.09 11.65
C SER A 148 5.32 -3.42 12.85
N CYS A 149 5.01 -4.70 13.07
CA CYS A 149 4.25 -5.14 14.23
C CYS A 149 5.03 -5.02 15.55
N THR A 150 6.37 -5.07 15.52
CA THR A 150 7.21 -4.99 16.73
C THR A 150 7.34 -3.57 17.25
N ILE A 151 7.22 -2.57 16.38
CA ILE A 151 7.27 -1.15 16.75
C ILE A 151 5.87 -0.55 16.99
N THR A 152 4.81 -1.35 16.79
CA THR A 152 3.41 -0.95 16.97
C THR A 152 2.83 -1.66 18.20
N GLY A 153 2.08 -0.94 19.03
CA GLY A 153 1.48 -1.49 20.25
C GLY A 153 2.07 -0.92 21.53
N LEU A 154 2.11 -1.72 22.58
CA LEU A 154 2.73 -1.39 23.87
C LEU A 154 3.91 -2.30 24.15
N PRO A 155 4.83 -1.94 25.04
CA PRO A 155 5.92 -2.80 25.45
C PRO A 155 5.44 -4.20 25.85
N GLY A 156 5.99 -5.24 25.20
CA GLY A 156 5.58 -6.63 25.39
C GLY A 156 4.23 -7.01 24.78
N GLN A 157 3.55 -6.09 24.09
CA GLN A 157 2.25 -6.31 23.42
C GLN A 157 2.31 -5.79 21.97
N PRO A 158 2.98 -6.51 21.07
CA PRO A 158 3.06 -6.12 19.68
C PRO A 158 1.66 -6.09 19.04
N ALA A 159 1.45 -5.18 18.11
CA ALA A 159 0.17 -5.02 17.42
C ALA A 159 0.40 -4.68 15.94
N LYS A 160 -0.66 -4.78 15.15
CA LYS A 160 -0.67 -4.19 13.82
C LYS A 160 -1.59 -2.98 13.78
N PRO A 161 -1.39 -2.01 12.87
CA PRO A 161 -2.38 -0.98 12.59
C PRO A 161 -3.74 -1.58 12.25
N GLY A 162 -4.82 -0.89 12.61
CA GLY A 162 -6.19 -1.32 12.29
C GLY A 162 -6.49 -1.37 10.79
N ILE A 163 -5.73 -0.63 9.99
CA ILE A 163 -5.81 -0.61 8.52
C ILE A 163 -4.76 -1.56 7.91
N PRO A 164 -5.00 -2.11 6.69
CA PRO A 164 -4.05 -2.97 5.99
C PRO A 164 -2.92 -2.15 5.35
N ILE A 165 -1.93 -1.76 6.16
CA ILE A 165 -0.92 -0.77 5.76
C ILE A 165 0.03 -1.29 4.68
N ALA A 166 0.34 -2.60 4.67
CA ALA A 166 1.17 -3.21 3.64
C ALA A 166 0.46 -3.18 2.27
N ASP A 167 -0.80 -3.53 2.24
CA ASP A 167 -1.62 -3.47 1.02
C ASP A 167 -1.78 -2.02 0.53
N ILE A 168 -2.12 -1.09 1.43
CA ILE A 168 -2.33 0.33 1.08
C ILE A 168 -1.03 0.94 0.55
N GLY A 169 0.08 0.72 1.24
CA GLY A 169 1.39 1.20 0.80
C GLY A 169 1.74 0.66 -0.58
N THR A 170 1.61 -0.65 -0.78
CA THR A 170 1.85 -1.30 -2.07
C THR A 170 1.00 -0.70 -3.19
N ALA A 171 -0.28 -0.46 -2.90
CA ALA A 171 -1.18 0.18 -3.87
C ALA A 171 -0.70 1.58 -4.29
N LEU A 172 -0.25 2.40 -3.33
CA LEU A 172 0.23 3.76 -3.60
C LEU A 172 1.55 3.77 -4.36
N TYR A 173 2.49 2.86 -4.05
CA TYR A 173 3.72 2.71 -4.80
C TYR A 173 3.45 2.25 -6.23
N ALA A 174 2.59 1.24 -6.42
CA ALA A 174 2.19 0.78 -7.74
C ALA A 174 1.51 1.89 -8.55
N TYR A 175 0.57 2.62 -7.94
CA TYR A 175 -0.10 3.76 -8.56
C TYR A 175 0.89 4.85 -8.99
N SER A 176 1.83 5.24 -8.13
CA SER A 176 2.85 6.24 -8.43
C SER A 176 3.77 5.80 -9.58
N ALA A 177 4.18 4.52 -9.56
CA ALA A 177 5.03 3.95 -10.60
C ALA A 177 4.33 3.88 -11.96
N ILE A 178 3.02 3.57 -11.99
CA ILE A 178 2.21 3.62 -13.21
C ILE A 178 2.18 5.02 -13.79
N LEU A 179 1.93 6.05 -12.96
CA LEU A 179 1.91 7.44 -13.44
C LEU A 179 3.26 7.87 -14.01
N ALA A 180 4.36 7.48 -13.37
CA ALA A 180 5.71 7.74 -13.86
C ALA A 180 5.97 7.03 -15.21
N ALA A 181 5.56 5.76 -15.34
CA ALA A 181 5.71 4.99 -16.56
C ALA A 181 4.83 5.53 -17.71
N LEU A 182 3.61 5.98 -17.42
CA LEU A 182 2.76 6.65 -18.41
C LEU A 182 3.44 7.93 -18.93
N TYR A 183 3.99 8.74 -18.03
CA TYR A 183 4.72 9.95 -18.40
C TYR A 183 5.97 9.65 -19.23
N GLU A 184 6.74 8.60 -18.85
CA GLU A 184 7.92 8.18 -19.62
C GLU A 184 7.54 7.65 -21.00
N ARG A 185 6.45 6.89 -21.10
CA ARG A 185 5.94 6.34 -22.35
C ARG A 185 5.61 7.42 -23.39
N GLU A 186 5.10 8.58 -22.97
CA GLU A 186 4.86 9.71 -23.88
C GLU A 186 6.14 10.22 -24.56
N ARG A 187 7.28 10.04 -23.91
CA ARG A 187 8.59 10.47 -24.43
C ARG A 187 9.31 9.38 -25.21
N THR A 188 9.15 8.13 -24.81
CA THR A 188 9.92 6.98 -25.35
C THR A 188 9.13 6.16 -26.34
N GLY A 189 7.80 6.25 -26.29
CA GLY A 189 6.90 5.36 -27.02
C GLY A 189 6.85 3.92 -26.51
N ARG A 190 7.53 3.59 -25.41
CA ARG A 190 7.68 2.24 -24.85
C ARG A 190 7.00 2.12 -23.50
N GLY A 191 6.42 0.94 -23.24
CA GLY A 191 5.92 0.55 -21.92
C GLY A 191 7.06 0.22 -20.94
N ALA A 192 6.68 -0.29 -19.79
CA ALA A 192 7.60 -0.66 -18.71
C ALA A 192 7.13 -1.92 -18.00
N VAL A 193 8.07 -2.68 -17.43
CA VAL A 193 7.79 -3.74 -16.47
C VAL A 193 8.09 -3.20 -15.06
N ILE A 194 7.11 -3.25 -14.19
CA ILE A 194 7.15 -2.68 -12.85
C ILE A 194 6.86 -3.79 -11.83
N PRO A 195 7.89 -4.48 -11.34
CA PRO A 195 7.73 -5.40 -10.23
C PRO A 195 7.60 -4.62 -8.91
N ILE A 196 6.61 -4.96 -8.08
CA ILE A 196 6.42 -4.38 -6.75
C ILE A 196 6.38 -5.53 -5.74
N ALA A 197 7.30 -5.49 -4.77
CA ALA A 197 7.29 -6.41 -3.64
C ALA A 197 6.69 -5.72 -2.41
N MET A 198 5.66 -6.34 -1.81
CA MET A 198 5.02 -5.80 -0.60
C MET A 198 6.02 -5.68 0.55
N LEU A 199 6.96 -6.63 0.68
CA LEU A 199 7.99 -6.59 1.72
C LEU A 199 8.89 -5.37 1.56
N ASP A 200 9.33 -5.06 0.33
CA ASP A 200 10.20 -3.90 0.06
C ASP A 200 9.49 -2.59 0.39
N VAL A 201 8.19 -2.51 0.06
CA VAL A 201 7.37 -1.33 0.39
C VAL A 201 7.30 -1.10 1.91
N VAL A 202 7.02 -2.15 2.69
CA VAL A 202 6.94 -2.00 4.15
C VAL A 202 8.33 -1.77 4.75
N ALA A 203 9.38 -2.41 4.21
CA ALA A 203 10.76 -2.17 4.64
C ALA A 203 11.17 -0.70 4.42
N GLU A 204 10.78 -0.10 3.30
CA GLU A 204 11.03 1.32 3.05
C GLU A 204 10.27 2.22 4.05
N MET A 205 9.01 1.89 4.38
CA MET A 205 8.24 2.59 5.41
C MET A 205 8.87 2.48 6.81
N MET A 206 9.66 1.44 7.06
CA MET A 206 10.41 1.21 8.30
C MET A 206 11.76 1.97 8.34
N GLY A 207 12.03 2.87 7.40
CA GLY A 207 13.34 3.50 7.20
C GLY A 207 13.97 4.12 8.45
N PHE A 208 13.18 4.81 9.31
CA PHE A 208 13.71 5.36 10.56
C PHE A 208 14.13 4.26 11.55
N ALA A 209 13.31 3.22 11.71
CA ALA A 209 13.56 2.11 12.61
C ALA A 209 14.79 1.31 12.16
N LEU A 210 14.90 1.05 10.86
CA LEU A 210 16.08 0.40 10.27
C LEU A 210 17.36 1.21 10.52
N ASN A 211 17.31 2.53 10.35
CA ASN A 211 18.45 3.40 10.63
C ASN A 211 18.86 3.39 12.12
N GLN A 212 17.88 3.35 13.04
CA GLN A 212 18.19 3.21 14.47
C GLN A 212 18.89 1.90 14.79
N VAL A 213 18.46 0.79 14.19
CA VAL A 213 19.10 -0.52 14.38
C VAL A 213 20.48 -0.54 13.74
N ILE A 214 20.60 -0.16 12.47
CA ILE A 214 21.85 -0.32 11.69
C ILE A 214 22.96 0.61 12.21
N HIS A 215 22.63 1.84 12.56
CA HIS A 215 23.60 2.87 12.93
C HIS A 215 23.66 3.12 14.44
N GLY A 216 22.54 2.97 15.14
CA GLY A 216 22.44 3.19 16.59
C GLY A 216 22.59 1.91 17.43
N GLY A 217 22.38 0.75 16.83
CA GLY A 217 22.38 -0.53 17.56
C GLY A 217 21.21 -0.68 18.54
N VAL A 218 20.16 0.14 18.37
CA VAL A 218 18.99 0.19 19.26
C VAL A 218 17.76 -0.30 18.51
N GLU A 219 17.10 -1.32 19.04
CA GLU A 219 15.80 -1.76 18.53
C GLU A 219 14.71 -0.83 19.06
N PRO A 220 13.91 -0.19 18.19
CA PRO A 220 12.82 0.66 18.62
C PRO A 220 11.74 -0.16 19.33
N GLU A 221 11.32 0.30 20.50
CA GLU A 221 10.22 -0.30 21.24
C GLU A 221 8.87 0.34 20.87
N PRO A 222 7.77 -0.41 20.94
CA PRO A 222 6.44 0.16 20.74
C PRO A 222 6.07 1.06 21.92
N VAL A 223 5.56 2.23 21.62
CA VAL A 223 5.22 3.29 22.63
C VAL A 223 3.73 3.66 22.63
N GLY A 224 2.89 2.78 22.14
CA GLY A 224 1.45 3.00 22.04
C GLY A 224 1.10 4.18 21.12
N MET A 225 0.38 5.16 21.64
CA MET A 225 0.03 6.38 20.90
C MET A 225 1.10 7.48 21.01
N GLY A 226 2.28 7.13 21.48
CA GLY A 226 3.42 8.05 21.56
C GLY A 226 4.29 8.01 20.29
N SER A 227 5.40 8.72 20.36
CA SER A 227 6.48 8.68 19.36
C SER A 227 7.80 8.33 20.05
N PRO A 228 8.59 7.41 19.49
CA PRO A 228 9.95 7.18 19.99
C PRO A 228 10.95 8.27 19.58
N MET A 229 10.51 9.22 18.73
CA MET A 229 11.39 10.18 18.08
C MET A 229 11.27 11.59 18.67
N VAL A 230 10.14 11.92 19.26
CA VAL A 230 9.86 13.28 19.77
C VAL A 230 9.06 13.21 21.08
N ALA A 231 9.34 14.12 22.02
CA ALA A 231 8.68 14.24 23.30
C ALA A 231 8.43 15.72 23.67
N PRO A 232 7.29 16.01 24.37
CA PRO A 232 6.14 15.16 24.57
C PRO A 232 5.31 14.99 23.28
N TYR A 233 4.96 13.76 22.96
CA TYR A 233 4.11 13.42 21.83
C TYR A 233 3.31 12.16 22.17
N GLY A 234 2.00 12.27 22.32
CA GLY A 234 1.21 11.11 22.71
C GLY A 234 -0.17 11.42 23.25
N ALA A 235 -0.75 10.40 23.88
CA ALA A 235 -2.05 10.46 24.53
C ALA A 235 -1.86 10.55 26.05
N TYR A 236 -2.51 11.52 26.67
CA TYR A 236 -2.39 11.83 28.08
C TYR A 236 -3.77 11.85 28.75
N PRO A 237 -3.96 11.17 29.91
CA PRO A 237 -5.21 11.22 30.63
C PRO A 237 -5.43 12.58 31.26
N THR A 238 -6.67 13.07 31.26
CA THR A 238 -7.08 14.30 31.90
C THR A 238 -7.79 14.01 33.23
N ALA A 239 -7.89 15.02 34.11
CA ALA A 239 -8.49 14.85 35.44
C ALA A 239 -9.98 14.46 35.40
N ASP A 240 -10.68 14.77 34.33
CA ASP A 240 -12.08 14.40 34.12
C ASP A 240 -12.25 12.99 33.49
N GLY A 241 -11.17 12.22 33.37
CA GLY A 241 -11.18 10.84 32.82
C GLY A 241 -11.21 10.77 31.30
N LEU A 242 -11.06 11.88 30.59
CA LEU A 242 -10.91 11.91 29.15
C LEU A 242 -9.43 11.72 28.75
N THR A 243 -9.17 11.70 27.45
CA THR A 243 -7.83 11.63 26.90
C THR A 243 -7.60 12.80 25.96
N VAL A 244 -6.51 13.53 26.17
CA VAL A 244 -6.02 14.53 25.24
C VAL A 244 -4.85 13.95 24.45
N VAL A 245 -4.83 14.20 23.14
CA VAL A 245 -3.67 13.88 22.29
C VAL A 245 -2.95 15.19 22.00
N LEU A 246 -1.68 15.26 22.32
CA LEU A 246 -0.85 16.42 22.03
C LEU A 246 0.52 15.98 21.52
N GLY A 247 1.18 16.90 20.82
CA GLY A 247 2.55 16.69 20.34
C GLY A 247 3.27 18.01 20.18
N THR A 248 4.53 18.01 20.54
CA THR A 248 5.48 19.09 20.25
C THR A 248 6.57 18.54 19.33
N THR A 249 6.90 19.26 18.29
CA THR A 249 7.90 18.84 17.29
C THR A 249 9.08 19.81 17.19
N SER A 250 9.09 20.83 18.07
CA SER A 250 10.15 21.83 18.11
C SER A 250 10.38 22.36 19.51
N ASP A 251 11.62 22.80 19.80
CA ASP A 251 11.98 23.43 21.07
C ASP A 251 11.12 24.68 21.39
N ARG A 252 10.62 25.37 20.36
CA ARG A 252 9.72 26.49 20.53
C ARG A 252 8.35 26.05 21.06
N GLU A 253 7.81 24.96 20.53
CA GLU A 253 6.53 24.41 20.97
C GLU A 253 6.64 23.82 22.36
N TRP A 254 7.74 23.13 22.65
CA TRP A 254 8.05 22.66 24.00
C TRP A 254 8.06 23.82 25.02
N ARG A 255 8.80 24.91 24.75
CA ARG A 255 8.85 26.07 25.62
C ARG A 255 7.45 26.66 25.87
N ARG A 256 6.62 26.79 24.84
CA ARG A 256 5.24 27.25 24.95
C ARG A 256 4.38 26.28 25.77
N LEU A 257 4.49 24.99 25.53
CA LEU A 257 3.78 23.98 26.32
C LEU A 257 4.13 24.11 27.80
N ALA A 258 5.44 24.15 28.11
CA ALA A 258 5.91 24.25 29.50
C ALA A 258 5.47 25.56 30.17
N THR A 259 5.56 26.70 29.50
CA THR A 259 5.28 28.01 30.06
C THR A 259 3.79 28.30 30.08
N ASP A 260 3.10 28.13 28.94
CA ASP A 260 1.73 28.66 28.77
C ASP A 260 0.66 27.65 29.25
N LEU A 261 0.91 26.35 29.05
CA LEU A 261 -0.05 25.30 29.40
C LEU A 261 0.25 24.67 30.77
N LEU A 262 1.50 24.23 30.99
CA LEU A 262 1.89 23.55 32.23
C LEU A 262 2.19 24.55 33.36
N HIS A 263 2.33 25.83 33.08
CA HIS A 263 2.75 26.88 34.02
C HIS A 263 4.08 26.55 34.74
N ARG A 264 5.00 25.91 34.01
CA ARG A 264 6.30 25.43 34.50
C ARG A 264 7.44 26.02 33.64
N PRO A 265 7.69 27.34 33.71
CA PRO A 265 8.78 27.98 32.98
C PRO A 265 10.16 27.46 33.42
N ASP A 266 10.26 26.91 34.63
CA ASP A 266 11.45 26.24 35.13
C ASP A 266 11.86 25.03 34.28
N LEU A 267 10.90 24.25 33.78
CA LEU A 267 11.19 23.12 32.88
C LEU A 267 11.71 23.60 31.50
N ALA A 268 11.15 24.71 31.01
CA ALA A 268 11.61 25.29 29.74
C ALA A 268 13.05 25.85 29.81
N ALA A 269 13.51 26.21 31.02
CA ALA A 269 14.84 26.73 31.27
C ALA A 269 15.86 25.66 31.70
N ASP A 270 15.42 24.44 31.99
CA ASP A 270 16.27 23.35 32.45
C ASP A 270 17.05 22.73 31.26
N PRO A 271 18.39 22.70 31.30
CA PRO A 271 19.20 22.13 30.22
C PRO A 271 18.87 20.68 29.88
N ARG A 272 18.35 19.89 30.83
CA ARG A 272 17.96 18.48 30.61
C ARG A 272 16.78 18.31 29.65
N TYR A 273 16.05 19.39 29.39
CA TYR A 273 14.86 19.42 28.51
C TYR A 273 14.99 20.48 27.42
N ALA A 274 16.21 20.98 27.17
CA ALA A 274 16.41 22.09 26.25
C ALA A 274 16.18 21.68 24.79
N HIS A 275 16.57 20.46 24.44
CA HIS A 275 16.46 19.90 23.08
C HIS A 275 15.86 18.50 23.12
N ASN A 276 15.18 18.13 22.04
CA ASN A 276 14.53 16.81 21.92
C ASN A 276 15.50 15.62 22.01
N ALA A 277 16.79 15.84 21.75
CA ALA A 277 17.82 14.80 21.79
C ALA A 277 18.41 14.58 23.21
N ASP A 278 18.12 15.49 24.15
CA ASP A 278 18.61 15.43 25.54
C ASP A 278 17.71 14.54 26.42
#